data_5dd6289d2729be8984bb19714883fbbb
#
_entry.id   5dd6289d2729be8984bb19714883fbbb
#
_cell.length_a   1.000
_cell.length_b   1.000
_cell.length_c   1.000
_cell.angle_alpha   90.00
_cell.angle_beta   90.00
_cell.angle_gamma   90.00
#
_symmetry.space_group_name_H-M   'P 1'
#
loop_
_entity.id
_entity.type
_entity.pdbx_description
1 polymer ?
#
loop_
_entity_poly.entity_id
_entity_poly.type
_entity_poly.pdbx_seq_one_letter_code
_entity_poly.pdbx_strand_id
1 'polypeptide(L)'
;MNKINIHLEKIDWDNYRKVLKLKVAKEQRDFVASNDTSLIHAFLSLSNGTPVHSFAIKNGKTIVGFMQIMYDSDWSGYEREDWLSSDLYKQYNGKPYYYIWRFMIDKKFQGRGYGKEAFRQTLEFIKTFPDGPASYVILSCEQNNDKGRKLYGSFGFEEVFTDYLAPDDEVTAMLKI
;
A
#
# COMPACT_ATOMS: atom_id res chain seq x y z
N MET A 1 -9.73 16.64 22.73
CA MET A 1 -9.25 15.91 21.52
C MET A 1 -9.05 14.45 21.90
N ASN A 2 -9.74 13.52 21.26
CA ASN A 2 -9.47 12.10 21.50
C ASN A 2 -8.04 11.79 21.07
N LYS A 3 -7.25 11.25 21.99
CA LYS A 3 -5.85 10.85 21.72
C LYS A 3 -5.84 9.83 20.58
N ILE A 4 -5.08 10.10 19.52
CA ILE A 4 -4.84 9.15 18.42
C ILE A 4 -4.09 7.97 19.03
N ASN A 5 -4.66 6.76 18.92
CA ASN A 5 -4.07 5.51 19.41
C ASN A 5 -4.15 4.45 18.30
N ILE A 6 -3.46 4.76 17.21
CA ILE A 6 -3.40 3.87 16.04
C ILE A 6 -2.41 2.75 16.29
N HIS A 7 -2.77 1.56 15.86
CA HIS A 7 -1.88 0.40 15.77
C HIS A 7 -2.33 -0.55 14.66
N LEU A 8 -1.37 -1.32 14.16
CA LEU A 8 -1.58 -2.35 13.15
C LEU A 8 -1.80 -3.69 13.85
N GLU A 9 -2.87 -4.39 13.50
CA GLU A 9 -3.20 -5.71 14.04
C GLU A 9 -3.34 -6.69 12.87
N LYS A 10 -2.67 -7.83 12.94
CA LYS A 10 -2.82 -8.87 11.91
C LYS A 10 -4.30 -9.26 11.77
N ILE A 11 -4.69 -9.56 10.53
CA ILE A 11 -6.05 -10.02 10.27
C ILE A 11 -6.17 -11.48 10.69
N ASP A 12 -7.21 -11.77 11.46
CA ASP A 12 -7.52 -13.07 12.03
C ASP A 12 -9.04 -13.37 12.04
N TRP A 13 -9.43 -14.49 12.65
CA TRP A 13 -10.83 -14.90 12.76
C TRP A 13 -11.70 -13.93 13.58
N ASP A 14 -11.12 -13.15 14.48
CA ASP A 14 -11.87 -12.26 15.37
C ASP A 14 -12.15 -10.90 14.74
N ASN A 15 -11.31 -10.47 13.77
CA ASN A 15 -11.37 -9.14 13.20
C ASN A 15 -11.75 -9.08 11.70
N TYR A 16 -11.53 -10.14 10.89
CA TYR A 16 -11.71 -10.12 9.43
C TYR A 16 -13.10 -9.64 9.00
N ARG A 17 -14.18 -10.06 9.67
CA ARG A 17 -15.56 -9.65 9.30
C ARG A 17 -15.77 -8.14 9.45
N LYS A 18 -15.06 -7.49 10.38
CA LYS A 18 -15.11 -6.04 10.56
C LYS A 18 -14.31 -5.35 9.47
N VAL A 19 -13.16 -5.91 9.09
CA VAL A 19 -12.34 -5.42 7.97
C VAL A 19 -13.12 -5.45 6.66
N LEU A 20 -13.83 -6.53 6.35
CA LEU A 20 -14.66 -6.67 5.15
C LEU A 20 -15.80 -5.62 5.06
N LYS A 21 -16.22 -5.06 6.19
CA LYS A 21 -17.29 -4.03 6.23
C LYS A 21 -16.78 -2.60 6.02
N LEU A 22 -15.47 -2.38 6.06
CA LEU A 22 -14.89 -1.06 5.83
C LEU A 22 -15.13 -0.62 4.38
N LYS A 23 -15.40 0.66 4.19
CA LYS A 23 -15.64 1.24 2.86
C LYS A 23 -15.05 2.63 2.77
N VAL A 24 -14.40 2.91 1.67
CA VAL A 24 -13.98 4.26 1.30
C VAL A 24 -15.20 5.12 0.88
N ALA A 25 -15.03 6.41 0.72
CA ALA A 25 -16.04 7.29 0.15
C ALA A 25 -16.37 6.89 -1.30
N LYS A 26 -17.54 7.31 -1.80
CA LYS A 26 -18.03 6.86 -3.12
C LYS A 26 -17.04 7.21 -4.24
N GLU A 27 -16.49 8.40 -4.17
CA GLU A 27 -15.54 8.96 -5.12
C GLU A 27 -14.12 8.34 -5.05
N GLN A 28 -13.88 7.48 -4.07
CA GLN A 28 -12.59 6.80 -3.86
C GLN A 28 -12.65 5.30 -4.19
N ARG A 29 -13.78 4.81 -4.70
CA ARG A 29 -13.97 3.36 -4.89
C ARG A 29 -13.05 2.76 -5.92
N ASP A 30 -12.64 3.57 -6.89
CA ASP A 30 -11.73 3.16 -7.95
C ASP A 30 -10.26 3.30 -7.52
N PHE A 31 -9.98 3.93 -6.36
CA PHE A 31 -8.62 4.12 -5.85
C PHE A 31 -8.06 2.92 -5.10
N VAL A 32 -8.89 1.97 -4.72
CA VAL A 32 -8.47 0.79 -3.97
C VAL A 32 -9.48 -0.35 -4.18
N ALA A 33 -8.97 -1.54 -4.41
CA ALA A 33 -9.79 -2.73 -4.50
C ALA A 33 -10.55 -2.98 -3.18
N SER A 34 -11.70 -3.68 -3.26
CA SER A 34 -12.45 -4.06 -2.07
C SER A 34 -11.62 -4.96 -1.14
N ASN A 35 -11.90 -4.92 0.16
CA ASN A 35 -11.08 -5.66 1.14
C ASN A 35 -11.22 -7.19 1.00
N ASP A 36 -12.34 -7.69 0.51
CA ASP A 36 -12.52 -9.11 0.18
C ASP A 36 -11.63 -9.53 -1.00
N THR A 37 -11.66 -8.78 -2.11
CA THR A 37 -10.75 -8.98 -3.24
C THR A 37 -9.30 -8.91 -2.79
N SER A 38 -8.94 -7.90 -1.98
CA SER A 38 -7.58 -7.72 -1.48
C SER A 38 -7.10 -8.91 -0.65
N LEU A 39 -7.95 -9.48 0.20
CA LEU A 39 -7.59 -10.66 0.99
C LEU A 39 -7.48 -11.93 0.15
N ILE A 40 -8.30 -12.07 -0.91
CA ILE A 40 -8.17 -13.17 -1.88
C ILE A 40 -6.83 -13.04 -2.64
N HIS A 41 -6.49 -11.84 -3.09
CA HIS A 41 -5.20 -11.59 -3.75
C HIS A 41 -4.01 -11.92 -2.83
N ALA A 42 -4.09 -11.53 -1.54
CA ALA A 42 -3.06 -11.90 -0.57
C ALA A 42 -2.92 -13.43 -0.42
N PHE A 43 -4.02 -14.15 -0.36
CA PHE A 43 -4.01 -15.61 -0.31
C PHE A 43 -3.34 -16.22 -1.55
N LEU A 44 -3.68 -15.73 -2.74
CA LEU A 44 -3.09 -16.21 -3.99
C LEU A 44 -1.58 -15.91 -4.07
N SER A 45 -1.16 -14.71 -3.68
CA SER A 45 0.26 -14.33 -3.63
C SER A 45 1.05 -15.20 -2.66
N LEU A 46 0.53 -15.41 -1.45
CA LEU A 46 1.14 -16.30 -0.45
C LEU A 46 1.24 -17.74 -0.96
N SER A 47 0.21 -18.24 -1.67
CA SER A 47 0.20 -19.57 -2.26
C SER A 47 1.26 -19.75 -3.36
N ASN A 48 1.64 -18.65 -4.01
CA ASN A 48 2.69 -18.60 -5.03
C ASN A 48 4.07 -18.24 -4.45
N GLY A 49 4.21 -18.16 -3.12
CA GLY A 49 5.48 -17.91 -2.46
C GLY A 49 5.83 -16.43 -2.28
N THR A 50 4.98 -15.50 -2.68
CA THR A 50 5.19 -14.06 -2.47
C THR A 50 4.69 -13.66 -1.07
N PRO A 51 5.55 -13.14 -0.17
CA PRO A 51 5.15 -12.72 1.16
C PRO A 51 4.18 -11.53 1.13
N VAL A 52 3.08 -11.66 1.86
CA VAL A 52 2.08 -10.58 2.00
C VAL A 52 1.64 -10.47 3.46
N HIS A 53 1.65 -9.24 3.99
CA HIS A 53 1.15 -8.90 5.31
C HIS A 53 -0.13 -8.08 5.18
N SER A 54 -1.20 -8.55 5.78
CA SER A 54 -2.50 -7.86 5.83
C SER A 54 -2.80 -7.41 7.26
N PHE A 55 -3.11 -6.12 7.43
CA PHE A 55 -3.38 -5.54 8.74
C PHE A 55 -4.72 -4.80 8.78
N ALA A 56 -5.45 -4.98 9.88
CA ALA A 56 -6.45 -4.05 10.33
C ALA A 56 -5.77 -2.85 10.98
N ILE A 57 -6.11 -1.64 10.55
CA ILE A 57 -5.72 -0.41 11.22
C ILE A 57 -6.73 -0.14 12.33
N LYS A 58 -6.27 -0.06 13.58
CA LYS A 58 -7.14 0.18 14.74
C LYS A 58 -6.82 1.50 15.41
N ASN A 59 -7.86 2.19 15.89
CA ASN A 59 -7.74 3.27 16.87
C ASN A 59 -8.32 2.78 18.19
N GLY A 60 -7.46 2.42 19.13
CA GLY A 60 -7.83 1.67 20.32
C GLY A 60 -8.50 0.34 19.96
N LYS A 61 -9.77 0.13 20.36
CA LYS A 61 -10.53 -1.09 20.07
C LYS A 61 -11.28 -1.05 18.72
N THR A 62 -11.31 0.11 18.03
CA THR A 62 -12.12 0.30 16.82
C THR A 62 -11.26 0.10 15.57
N ILE A 63 -11.68 -0.77 14.65
CA ILE A 63 -11.07 -0.91 13.34
C ILE A 63 -11.50 0.27 12.47
N VAL A 64 -10.52 1.00 11.95
CA VAL A 64 -10.72 2.25 11.22
C VAL A 64 -10.21 2.20 9.78
N GLY A 65 -9.43 1.18 9.43
CA GLY A 65 -8.85 1.03 8.11
C GLY A 65 -8.24 -0.34 7.87
N PHE A 66 -7.64 -0.49 6.70
CA PHE A 66 -7.01 -1.72 6.22
C PHE A 66 -5.76 -1.35 5.44
N MET A 67 -4.74 -2.21 5.50
CA MET A 67 -3.55 -2.10 4.69
C MET A 67 -2.96 -3.47 4.35
N GLN A 68 -2.26 -3.53 3.21
CA GLN A 68 -1.46 -4.68 2.80
C GLN A 68 -0.08 -4.24 2.34
N ILE A 69 0.91 -5.06 2.67
CA ILE A 69 2.28 -4.92 2.23
C ILE A 69 2.69 -6.23 1.56
N MET A 70 3.38 -6.16 0.45
CA MET A 70 3.98 -7.28 -0.25
C MET A 70 5.50 -7.10 -0.29
N TYR A 71 6.25 -8.19 -0.28
CA TYR A 71 7.69 -8.19 -0.51
C TYR A 71 7.98 -8.93 -1.81
N ASP A 72 8.72 -8.31 -2.72
CA ASP A 72 9.03 -8.86 -4.02
C ASP A 72 10.37 -8.30 -4.55
N SER A 73 10.83 -8.89 -5.64
CA SER A 73 11.97 -8.42 -6.43
C SER A 73 11.67 -8.42 -7.93
N ASP A 74 10.48 -8.81 -8.33
CA ASP A 74 10.01 -8.78 -9.70
C ASP A 74 9.44 -7.40 -10.06
N TRP A 75 10.08 -6.73 -10.99
CA TRP A 75 9.71 -5.41 -11.50
C TRP A 75 8.98 -5.48 -12.85
N SER A 76 8.66 -6.69 -13.34
CA SER A 76 7.97 -6.90 -14.62
C SER A 76 6.49 -6.56 -14.60
N GLY A 77 5.91 -6.28 -13.43
CA GLY A 77 4.48 -6.00 -13.28
C GLY A 77 3.93 -4.82 -14.11
N TYR A 78 4.80 -4.04 -14.73
CA TYR A 78 4.48 -3.07 -15.78
C TYR A 78 4.78 -3.70 -17.15
N GLU A 79 3.94 -4.59 -17.64
CA GLU A 79 4.15 -5.41 -18.86
C GLU A 79 4.25 -4.61 -20.20
N ARG A 80 4.70 -3.36 -20.15
CA ARG A 80 4.88 -2.51 -21.33
C ARG A 80 6.28 -2.72 -21.92
N GLU A 81 6.37 -2.92 -23.22
CA GLU A 81 7.66 -3.14 -23.94
C GLU A 81 8.65 -1.99 -23.72
N ASP A 82 8.17 -0.73 -23.71
CA ASP A 82 8.98 0.44 -23.47
C ASP A 82 9.58 0.48 -22.07
N TRP A 83 8.81 0.03 -21.03
CA TRP A 83 9.30 -0.13 -19.67
C TRP A 83 10.35 -1.26 -19.59
N LEU A 84 10.01 -2.45 -20.04
CA LEU A 84 10.90 -3.63 -19.96
C LEU A 84 12.23 -3.44 -20.70
N SER A 85 12.25 -2.62 -21.74
CA SER A 85 13.47 -2.25 -22.48
C SER A 85 14.26 -1.10 -21.87
N SER A 86 13.67 -0.36 -20.92
CA SER A 86 14.26 0.84 -20.33
C SER A 86 15.49 0.54 -19.47
N ASP A 87 16.39 1.52 -19.38
CA ASP A 87 17.54 1.43 -18.46
C ASP A 87 17.11 1.47 -17.00
N LEU A 88 15.96 2.08 -16.70
CA LEU A 88 15.37 2.09 -15.37
C LEU A 88 14.93 0.68 -14.94
N TYR A 89 14.23 -0.06 -15.81
CA TYR A 89 13.89 -1.45 -15.53
C TYR A 89 15.14 -2.29 -15.25
N LYS A 90 16.17 -2.20 -16.12
CA LYS A 90 17.46 -2.89 -15.92
C LYS A 90 18.13 -2.52 -14.60
N GLN A 91 17.99 -1.26 -14.18
CA GLN A 91 18.55 -0.77 -12.92
C GLN A 91 17.85 -1.37 -11.70
N TYR A 92 16.53 -1.59 -11.73
CA TYR A 92 15.74 -1.99 -10.58
C TYR A 92 15.39 -3.49 -10.55
N ASN A 93 15.26 -4.14 -11.71
CA ASN A 93 14.87 -5.54 -11.78
C ASN A 93 15.78 -6.45 -10.94
N GLY A 94 15.17 -7.34 -10.16
CA GLY A 94 15.85 -8.23 -9.24
C GLY A 94 16.28 -7.59 -7.90
N LYS A 95 16.07 -6.29 -7.70
CA LYS A 95 16.29 -5.64 -6.39
C LYS A 95 15.06 -5.76 -5.52
N PRO A 96 15.17 -6.35 -4.32
CA PRO A 96 14.03 -6.49 -3.43
C PRO A 96 13.44 -5.15 -3.01
N TYR A 97 12.12 -5.11 -2.87
CA TYR A 97 11.36 -3.97 -2.42
C TYR A 97 10.16 -4.41 -1.57
N TYR A 98 9.66 -3.49 -0.74
CA TYR A 98 8.36 -3.61 -0.12
C TYR A 98 7.35 -2.80 -0.91
N TYR A 99 6.21 -3.40 -1.26
CA TYR A 99 5.13 -2.73 -1.97
C TYR A 99 3.94 -2.51 -1.04
N ILE A 100 3.58 -1.24 -0.79
CA ILE A 100 2.34 -0.92 -0.09
C ILE A 100 1.19 -1.11 -1.07
N TRP A 101 0.67 -2.33 -1.10
CA TRP A 101 -0.28 -2.78 -2.12
C TRP A 101 -1.69 -2.25 -1.91
N ARG A 102 -2.11 -2.11 -0.63
CA ARG A 102 -3.42 -1.58 -0.26
C ARG A 102 -3.30 -0.70 0.96
N PHE A 103 -3.96 0.44 0.91
CA PHE A 103 -4.03 1.35 2.04
C PHE A 103 -5.34 2.13 2.02
N MET A 104 -6.19 1.96 3.04
CA MET A 104 -7.44 2.70 3.13
C MET A 104 -7.85 2.99 4.58
N ILE A 105 -8.50 4.13 4.76
CA ILE A 105 -9.24 4.47 6.00
C ILE A 105 -10.73 4.51 5.66
N ASP A 106 -11.55 3.84 6.48
CA ASP A 106 -12.99 3.87 6.31
C ASP A 106 -13.52 5.32 6.32
N LYS A 107 -14.46 5.62 5.41
CA LYS A 107 -15.04 6.95 5.21
C LYS A 107 -15.52 7.63 6.48
N LYS A 108 -15.97 6.86 7.49
CA LYS A 108 -16.44 7.37 8.79
C LYS A 108 -15.31 7.92 9.66
N PHE A 109 -14.07 7.57 9.35
CA PHE A 109 -12.89 7.86 10.16
C PHE A 109 -11.85 8.74 9.46
N GLN A 110 -12.08 9.08 8.18
CA GLN A 110 -11.21 9.98 7.41
C GLN A 110 -11.17 11.39 8.01
N GLY A 111 -10.13 12.16 7.67
CA GLY A 111 -9.96 13.55 8.13
C GLY A 111 -9.55 13.71 9.60
N ARG A 112 -9.20 12.62 10.31
CA ARG A 112 -8.84 12.62 11.74
C ARG A 112 -7.34 12.38 12.00
N GLY A 113 -6.52 12.39 10.96
CA GLY A 113 -5.09 12.11 11.06
C GLY A 113 -4.73 10.60 11.16
N TYR A 114 -5.71 9.70 11.19
CA TYR A 114 -5.48 8.26 11.35
C TYR A 114 -4.66 7.66 10.20
N GLY A 115 -4.90 8.10 8.97
CA GLY A 115 -4.13 7.65 7.81
C GLY A 115 -2.65 7.99 7.93
N LYS A 116 -2.32 9.23 8.34
CA LYS A 116 -0.93 9.65 8.51
C LYS A 116 -0.20 8.81 9.56
N GLU A 117 -0.85 8.58 10.71
CA GLU A 117 -0.25 7.78 11.77
C GLU A 117 -0.13 6.30 11.40
N ALA A 118 -1.16 5.72 10.75
CA ALA A 118 -1.10 4.34 10.25
C ALA A 118 0.02 4.17 9.22
N PHE A 119 0.16 5.11 8.29
CA PHE A 119 1.21 5.07 7.27
C PHE A 119 2.61 5.16 7.88
N ARG A 120 2.80 6.00 8.91
CA ARG A 120 4.04 6.07 9.68
C ARG A 120 4.40 4.71 10.30
N GLN A 121 3.45 4.05 10.97
CA GLN A 121 3.67 2.73 11.56
C GLN A 121 3.92 1.64 10.53
N THR A 122 3.32 1.77 9.35
CA THR A 122 3.61 0.92 8.21
C THR A 122 5.08 0.99 7.82
N LEU A 123 5.61 2.19 7.66
CA LEU A 123 7.02 2.37 7.30
C LEU A 123 7.95 1.87 8.42
N GLU A 124 7.55 2.03 9.68
CA GLU A 124 8.32 1.45 10.81
C GLU A 124 8.31 -0.07 10.78
N PHE A 125 7.17 -0.70 10.48
CA PHE A 125 7.09 -2.15 10.30
C PHE A 125 7.97 -2.61 9.14
N ILE A 126 7.90 -1.94 7.98
CA ILE A 126 8.75 -2.27 6.82
C ILE A 126 10.23 -2.18 7.16
N LYS A 127 10.66 -1.18 7.94
CA LYS A 127 12.06 -1.01 8.37
C LYS A 127 12.57 -2.12 9.29
N THR A 128 11.71 -2.98 9.79
CA THR A 128 12.14 -4.21 10.49
C THR A 128 12.55 -5.32 9.52
N PHE A 129 12.32 -5.14 8.22
CA PHE A 129 12.64 -6.11 7.16
C PHE A 129 12.07 -7.50 7.42
N PRO A 130 10.75 -7.64 7.64
CA PRO A 130 10.15 -8.89 8.10
C PRO A 130 10.33 -10.07 7.14
N ASP A 131 10.51 -9.80 5.84
CA ASP A 131 10.66 -10.83 4.79
C ASP A 131 12.06 -10.83 4.16
N GLY A 132 12.89 -9.85 4.48
CA GLY A 132 14.23 -9.70 3.96
C GLY A 132 14.62 -8.26 3.67
N PRO A 133 15.91 -8.01 3.41
CA PRO A 133 16.40 -6.67 3.15
C PRO A 133 15.83 -6.11 1.84
N ALA A 134 15.53 -4.82 1.83
CA ALA A 134 15.10 -4.10 0.65
C ALA A 134 15.76 -2.72 0.60
N SER A 135 15.86 -2.15 -0.59
CA SER A 135 16.39 -0.79 -0.79
C SER A 135 15.29 0.24 -0.99
N TYR A 136 14.06 -0.23 -1.24
CA TYR A 136 12.95 0.65 -1.61
C TYR A 136 11.64 0.20 -0.98
N VAL A 137 10.81 1.18 -0.67
CA VAL A 137 9.37 1.02 -0.48
C VAL A 137 8.68 1.65 -1.68
N ILE A 138 7.75 0.92 -2.29
CA ILE A 138 7.03 1.35 -3.49
C ILE A 138 5.53 1.34 -3.19
N LEU A 139 4.81 2.20 -3.86
CA LEU A 139 3.36 2.17 -3.95
C LEU A 139 2.93 2.72 -5.32
N SER A 140 1.71 2.41 -5.71
CA SER A 140 1.04 3.08 -6.82
C SER A 140 -0.30 3.67 -6.38
N CYS A 141 -0.77 4.67 -7.09
CA CYS A 141 -2.08 5.26 -6.86
C CYS A 141 -2.59 5.96 -8.13
N GLU A 142 -3.90 6.09 -8.23
CA GLU A 142 -4.56 6.84 -9.29
C GLU A 142 -4.02 8.27 -9.40
N GLN A 143 -3.86 8.77 -10.63
CA GLN A 143 -3.34 10.11 -10.92
C GLN A 143 -4.15 11.23 -10.25
N ASN A 144 -5.45 11.03 -10.09
CA ASN A 144 -6.39 11.98 -9.47
C ASN A 144 -6.54 11.77 -7.93
N ASN A 145 -5.75 10.89 -7.32
CA ASN A 145 -5.74 10.69 -5.86
C ASN A 145 -4.86 11.72 -5.14
N ASP A 146 -5.18 13.01 -5.26
CA ASP A 146 -4.41 14.10 -4.67
C ASP A 146 -4.14 13.94 -3.17
N LYS A 147 -5.11 13.38 -2.43
CA LYS A 147 -4.95 13.17 -0.98
C LYS A 147 -3.92 12.09 -0.67
N GLY A 148 -3.93 11.00 -1.43
CA GLY A 148 -2.94 9.94 -1.32
C GLY A 148 -1.55 10.46 -1.69
N ARG A 149 -1.42 11.09 -2.87
CA ARG A 149 -0.16 11.64 -3.37
C ARG A 149 0.48 12.64 -2.37
N LYS A 150 -0.31 13.58 -1.81
CA LYS A 150 0.15 14.50 -0.75
C LYS A 150 0.57 13.76 0.53
N LEU A 151 -0.15 12.72 0.92
CA LEU A 151 0.23 11.90 2.08
C LEU A 151 1.58 11.24 1.84
N TYR A 152 1.75 10.54 0.73
CA TYR A 152 2.98 9.81 0.41
C TYR A 152 4.18 10.75 0.26
N GLY A 153 4.04 11.85 -0.46
CA GLY A 153 5.07 12.88 -0.57
C GLY A 153 5.49 13.46 0.79
N SER A 154 4.55 13.57 1.76
CA SER A 154 4.88 14.03 3.12
C SER A 154 5.78 13.06 3.91
N PHE A 155 5.96 11.83 3.44
CA PHE A 155 6.87 10.82 3.98
C PHE A 155 8.13 10.63 3.13
N GLY A 156 8.33 11.48 2.12
CA GLY A 156 9.52 11.44 1.26
C GLY A 156 9.42 10.50 0.06
N PHE A 157 8.21 10.02 -0.27
CA PHE A 157 8.01 9.31 -1.53
C PHE A 157 8.12 10.29 -2.70
N GLU A 158 8.88 9.89 -3.70
CA GLU A 158 9.03 10.60 -4.96
C GLU A 158 8.32 9.84 -6.07
N GLU A 159 7.56 10.56 -6.90
CA GLU A 159 6.91 9.97 -8.07
C GLU A 159 7.97 9.65 -9.12
N VAL A 160 7.93 8.42 -9.64
CA VAL A 160 8.91 7.89 -10.56
C VAL A 160 8.24 7.33 -11.81
N PHE A 161 9.01 7.13 -12.88
CA PHE A 161 8.54 6.57 -14.15
C PHE A 161 7.45 7.40 -14.84
N THR A 162 7.38 8.69 -14.53
CA THR A 162 6.35 9.60 -15.04
C THR A 162 6.34 9.74 -16.55
N ASP A 163 7.49 9.56 -17.21
CA ASP A 163 7.64 9.59 -18.67
C ASP A 163 7.00 8.38 -19.38
N TYR A 164 6.63 7.35 -18.61
CA TYR A 164 6.02 6.12 -19.11
C TYR A 164 4.51 6.03 -18.82
N LEU A 165 3.92 7.07 -18.20
CA LEU A 165 2.52 7.06 -17.80
C LEU A 165 1.58 7.27 -19.01
N ALA A 166 0.68 6.33 -19.22
CA ALA A 166 -0.51 6.56 -20.03
C ALA A 166 -1.62 7.27 -19.21
N PRO A 167 -2.66 7.83 -19.86
CA PRO A 167 -3.72 8.56 -19.16
C PRO A 167 -4.43 7.77 -18.04
N ASP A 168 -4.53 6.46 -18.20
CA ASP A 168 -5.23 5.56 -17.27
C ASP A 168 -4.28 4.77 -16.35
N ASP A 169 -2.97 5.05 -16.41
CA ASP A 169 -1.98 4.38 -15.56
C ASP A 169 -2.00 4.97 -14.13
N GLU A 170 -1.66 4.14 -13.16
CA GLU A 170 -1.38 4.62 -11.81
C GLU A 170 -0.01 5.32 -11.73
N VAL A 171 0.08 6.34 -10.89
CA VAL A 171 1.37 6.97 -10.55
C VAL A 171 2.11 6.06 -9.59
N THR A 172 3.32 5.68 -9.94
CA THR A 172 4.24 4.96 -9.04
C THR A 172 5.04 5.95 -8.22
N ALA A 173 5.10 5.73 -6.91
CA ALA A 173 5.95 6.51 -6.02
C ALA A 173 6.89 5.60 -5.21
N MET A 174 8.11 6.05 -5.00
CA MET A 174 9.19 5.28 -4.40
C MET A 174 9.84 6.03 -3.25
N LEU A 175 10.15 5.33 -2.18
CA LEU A 175 10.95 5.79 -1.06
C LEU A 175 12.18 4.90 -0.92
N LYS A 176 13.36 5.49 -0.93
CA LYS A 176 14.61 4.78 -0.60
C LYS A 176 14.73 4.61 0.91
N ILE A 177 15.06 3.39 1.37
CA ILE A 177 15.19 3.01 2.80
C ILE A 177 16.55 2.39 3.10
#